data_de65a82ba14c51be5530c859ee8bcff7
#
_entry.id   de65a82ba14c51be5530c859ee8bcff7
#
_cell.length_a   1.000
_cell.length_b   1.000
_cell.length_c   1.000
_cell.angle_alpha   90.00
_cell.angle_beta   90.00
_cell.angle_gamma   90.00
#
_symmetry.space_group_name_H-M   'P 1'
#
loop_
_entity.id
_entity.type
_entity.pdbx_description
1 polymer ?
#
loop_
_entity_poly.entity_id
_entity_poly.type
_entity_poly.pdbx_seq_one_letter_code
_entity_poly.pdbx_strand_id
1 'polypeptide(L)'
;MTPTLLVLSAAGLTESLWAGTEALVESATGWPGMGIVFTYSFLIAFALPGPSEVVLAAPLDLGLPPWARLSAIMLVSAFGKAAGSVFAFHIGQGVKEAGPIVRWLRRSRWDVLEWSEKRSVQLARRYGYGGLAIALSVPFFPDTISIYAFAVLERDYVRFAAATFLGSLGRLVVTLGLLGGVTAVF
;
A
#
# COMPACT_ATOMS: atom_id res chain seq x y z
N MET A 1 32.30 13.13 -0.50
CA MET A 1 30.87 13.23 -0.06
C MET A 1 30.67 12.21 1.03
N THR A 2 30.38 12.64 2.23
CA THR A 2 30.23 11.76 3.40
C THR A 2 28.91 10.98 3.30
N PRO A 3 28.89 9.69 3.66
CA PRO A 3 27.68 8.86 3.58
C PRO A 3 26.49 9.42 4.38
N THR A 4 26.77 10.25 5.36
CA THR A 4 25.75 10.94 6.19
C THR A 4 24.93 11.97 5.39
N LEU A 5 25.55 12.70 4.45
CA LEU A 5 24.85 13.67 3.61
C LEU A 5 23.91 13.00 2.60
N LEU A 6 24.25 11.82 2.10
CA LEU A 6 23.40 11.05 1.20
C LEU A 6 22.18 10.47 1.93
N VAL A 7 22.34 10.05 3.18
CA VAL A 7 21.25 9.55 4.01
C VAL A 7 20.27 10.67 4.40
N LEU A 8 20.78 11.85 4.77
CA LEU A 8 19.96 13.04 5.06
C LEU A 8 19.22 13.54 3.81
N SER A 9 19.86 13.50 2.64
CA SER A 9 19.22 13.86 1.37
C SER A 9 18.13 12.87 0.98
N ALA A 10 18.34 11.58 1.17
CA ALA A 10 17.33 10.56 0.89
C ALA A 10 16.13 10.63 1.87
N ALA A 11 16.37 10.92 3.15
CA ALA A 11 15.31 11.14 4.13
C ALA A 11 14.49 12.38 3.81
N GLY A 12 15.13 13.48 3.43
CA GLY A 12 14.44 14.71 3.00
C GLY A 12 13.61 14.52 1.73
N LEU A 13 14.09 13.73 0.78
CA LEU A 13 13.33 13.38 -0.43
C LEU A 13 12.10 12.52 -0.11
N THR A 14 12.24 11.55 0.78
CA THR A 14 11.09 10.73 1.20
C THR A 14 10.06 11.57 1.96
N GLU A 15 10.45 12.43 2.86
CA GLU A 15 9.53 13.34 3.56
C GLU A 15 8.82 14.31 2.61
N SER A 16 9.53 14.86 1.63
CA SER A 16 8.92 15.77 0.65
C SER A 16 7.95 15.06 -0.29
N LEU A 17 8.27 13.84 -0.70
CA LEU A 17 7.36 12.99 -1.49
C LEU A 17 6.10 12.62 -0.68
N TRP A 18 6.26 12.34 0.60
CA TRP A 18 5.18 12.06 1.52
C TRP A 18 4.23 13.25 1.66
N ALA A 19 4.75 14.40 2.05
CA ALA A 19 3.98 15.63 2.18
C ALA A 19 3.27 15.99 0.86
N GLY A 20 3.94 15.77 -0.28
CA GLY A 20 3.35 15.98 -1.60
C GLY A 20 2.19 15.02 -1.91
N THR A 21 2.29 13.74 -1.53
CA THR A 21 1.22 12.76 -1.77
C THR A 21 0.03 12.95 -0.84
N GLU A 22 0.25 13.33 0.42
CA GLU A 22 -0.82 13.69 1.34
C GLU A 22 -1.56 14.94 0.86
N ALA A 23 -0.84 15.99 0.46
CA ALA A 23 -1.43 17.21 -0.09
C ALA A 23 -2.25 16.94 -1.36
N LEU A 24 -1.82 16.02 -2.23
CA LEU A 24 -2.59 15.60 -3.39
C LEU A 24 -3.91 14.92 -3.01
N VAL A 25 -3.89 14.04 -2.01
CA VAL A 25 -5.12 13.38 -1.53
C VAL A 25 -6.05 14.38 -0.85
N GLU A 26 -5.51 15.31 -0.06
CA GLU A 26 -6.32 16.38 0.57
C GLU A 26 -6.92 17.35 -0.44
N SER A 27 -6.24 17.57 -1.58
CA SER A 27 -6.76 18.39 -2.69
C SER A 27 -7.76 17.67 -3.58
N ALA A 28 -7.95 16.35 -3.37
CA ALA A 28 -8.86 15.53 -4.15
C ALA A 28 -10.31 15.96 -3.90
N THR A 29 -10.95 16.56 -4.90
CA THR A 29 -12.34 16.99 -4.84
C THR A 29 -13.14 16.43 -6.00
N GLY A 30 -14.42 16.11 -5.74
CA GLY A 30 -15.33 15.64 -6.77
C GLY A 30 -14.85 14.37 -7.49
N TRP A 31 -15.39 14.12 -8.68
CA TRP A 31 -15.06 12.96 -9.50
C TRP A 31 -13.60 12.90 -9.97
N PRO A 32 -12.92 14.01 -10.33
CA PRO A 32 -11.50 13.99 -10.63
C PRO A 32 -10.63 13.49 -9.45
N GLY A 33 -11.06 13.75 -8.22
CA GLY A 33 -10.38 13.28 -7.02
C GLY A 33 -10.32 11.74 -6.91
N MET A 34 -11.27 11.03 -7.52
CA MET A 34 -11.19 9.57 -7.62
C MET A 34 -9.97 9.10 -8.42
N GLY A 35 -9.56 9.86 -9.44
CA GLY A 35 -8.32 9.63 -10.17
C GLY A 35 -7.09 9.79 -9.29
N ILE A 36 -7.10 10.77 -8.39
CA ILE A 36 -6.02 10.99 -7.40
C ILE A 36 -5.97 9.82 -6.42
N VAL A 37 -7.11 9.38 -5.88
CA VAL A 37 -7.20 8.21 -4.99
C VAL A 37 -6.66 6.94 -5.68
N PHE A 38 -7.02 6.73 -6.94
CA PHE A 38 -6.50 5.60 -7.71
C PHE A 38 -4.99 5.68 -7.87
N THR A 39 -4.47 6.83 -8.33
CA THR A 39 -3.04 7.04 -8.59
C THR A 39 -2.22 6.91 -7.30
N TYR A 40 -2.68 7.50 -6.20
CA TYR A 40 -2.06 7.36 -4.90
C TYR A 40 -1.97 5.89 -4.46
N SER A 41 -3.10 5.17 -4.55
CA SER A 41 -3.17 3.77 -4.17
C SER A 41 -2.32 2.87 -5.06
N PHE A 42 -2.23 3.18 -6.36
CA PHE A 42 -1.35 2.53 -7.31
C PHE A 42 0.13 2.72 -6.92
N LEU A 43 0.53 3.96 -6.63
CA LEU A 43 1.92 4.28 -6.27
C LEU A 43 2.35 3.62 -4.95
N ILE A 44 1.48 3.60 -3.94
CA ILE A 44 1.76 2.94 -2.65
C ILE A 44 1.99 1.44 -2.83
N ALA A 45 1.32 0.80 -3.77
CA ALA A 45 1.47 -0.64 -3.95
C ALA A 45 2.87 -1.02 -4.44
N PHE A 46 3.58 -0.17 -5.17
CA PHE A 46 4.87 -0.56 -5.77
C PHE A 46 6.04 0.38 -5.44
N ALA A 47 5.80 1.66 -5.16
CA ALA A 47 6.88 2.66 -5.08
C ALA A 47 6.99 3.35 -3.71
N LEU A 48 5.87 3.66 -3.09
CA LEU A 48 5.83 4.49 -1.89
C LEU A 48 5.47 3.65 -0.66
N PRO A 49 6.34 3.56 0.36
CA PRO A 49 5.94 2.96 1.63
C PRO A 49 5.04 3.93 2.39
N GLY A 50 3.72 3.70 2.40
CA GLY A 50 2.79 4.61 3.03
C GLY A 50 1.49 4.03 3.53
N PRO A 51 0.80 4.72 4.49
CA PRO A 51 -0.49 4.30 4.95
C PRO A 51 -1.54 4.51 3.86
N SER A 52 -2.15 3.43 3.45
CA SER A 52 -3.25 3.46 2.47
C SER A 52 -4.54 4.02 3.03
N GLU A 53 -4.61 4.12 4.33
CA GLU A 53 -5.76 4.60 5.09
C GLU A 53 -6.02 6.09 4.87
N VAL A 54 -5.00 6.83 4.42
CA VAL A 54 -5.10 8.28 4.07
C VAL A 54 -6.21 8.54 3.05
N VAL A 55 -6.48 7.61 2.13
CA VAL A 55 -7.56 7.78 1.15
C VAL A 55 -8.96 7.91 1.77
N LEU A 56 -9.16 7.39 3.00
CA LEU A 56 -10.43 7.52 3.71
C LEU A 56 -10.70 8.95 4.18
N ALA A 57 -9.64 9.75 4.35
CA ALA A 57 -9.72 11.17 4.71
C ALA A 57 -9.92 12.09 3.50
N ALA A 58 -9.90 11.56 2.27
CA ALA A 58 -10.08 12.38 1.07
C ALA A 58 -11.43 13.11 1.08
N PRO A 59 -11.45 14.45 0.97
CA PRO A 59 -12.66 15.27 1.06
C PRO A 59 -13.45 15.25 -0.27
N LEU A 60 -13.79 14.07 -0.76
CA LEU A 60 -14.50 13.90 -2.03
C LEU A 60 -15.97 14.26 -1.88
N ASP A 61 -16.39 15.34 -2.52
CA ASP A 61 -17.80 15.62 -2.73
C ASP A 61 -18.25 15.04 -4.09
N LEU A 62 -18.93 13.90 -4.02
CA LEU A 62 -19.43 13.17 -5.20
C LEU A 62 -20.94 13.34 -5.39
N GLY A 63 -21.60 14.12 -4.53
CA GLY A 63 -23.07 14.18 -4.49
C GLY A 63 -23.71 12.86 -4.05
N LEU A 64 -22.95 11.95 -3.45
CA LEU A 64 -23.40 10.64 -2.97
C LEU A 64 -23.62 10.64 -1.46
N PRO A 65 -24.53 9.78 -0.95
CA PRO A 65 -24.65 9.59 0.49
C PRO A 65 -23.33 9.06 1.08
N PRO A 66 -23.01 9.35 2.37
CA PRO A 66 -21.70 9.07 2.97
C PRO A 66 -21.24 7.62 2.79
N TRP A 67 -22.13 6.65 2.96
CA TRP A 67 -21.81 5.23 2.80
C TRP A 67 -21.41 4.87 1.36
N ALA A 68 -22.11 5.43 0.34
CA ALA A 68 -21.80 5.18 -1.06
C ALA A 68 -20.49 5.84 -1.48
N ARG A 69 -20.23 7.06 -0.98
CA ARG A 69 -18.95 7.76 -1.18
C ARG A 69 -17.78 6.95 -0.62
N LEU A 70 -17.87 6.50 0.63
CA LEU A 70 -16.84 5.66 1.25
C LEU A 70 -16.63 4.35 0.49
N SER A 71 -17.71 3.68 0.10
CA SER A 71 -17.62 2.45 -0.70
C SER A 71 -16.91 2.68 -2.04
N ALA A 72 -17.21 3.79 -2.72
CA ALA A 72 -16.57 4.15 -3.98
C ALA A 72 -15.06 4.41 -3.78
N ILE A 73 -14.68 5.19 -2.77
CA ILE A 73 -13.27 5.44 -2.42
C ILE A 73 -12.54 4.13 -2.15
N MET A 74 -13.11 3.25 -1.34
CA MET A 74 -12.51 1.96 -0.97
C MET A 74 -12.30 1.06 -2.21
N LEU A 75 -13.31 0.98 -3.08
CA LEU A 75 -13.22 0.19 -4.31
C LEU A 75 -12.15 0.74 -5.26
N VAL A 76 -12.16 2.05 -5.52
CA VAL A 76 -11.16 2.69 -6.40
C VAL A 76 -9.75 2.54 -5.84
N SER A 77 -9.58 2.72 -4.53
CA SER A 77 -8.29 2.50 -3.86
C SER A 77 -7.82 1.04 -3.98
N ALA A 78 -8.72 0.07 -3.73
CA ALA A 78 -8.40 -1.34 -3.86
C ALA A 78 -8.02 -1.73 -5.31
N PHE A 79 -8.72 -1.17 -6.31
CA PHE A 79 -8.37 -1.35 -7.73
C PHE A 79 -7.01 -0.72 -8.06
N GLY A 80 -6.73 0.49 -7.58
CA GLY A 80 -5.44 1.15 -7.75
C GLY A 80 -4.30 0.29 -7.19
N LYS A 81 -4.48 -0.24 -5.97
CA LYS A 81 -3.49 -1.14 -5.35
C LYS A 81 -3.32 -2.45 -6.12
N ALA A 82 -4.40 -3.07 -6.57
CA ALA A 82 -4.32 -4.29 -7.36
C ALA A 82 -3.54 -4.05 -8.66
N ALA A 83 -3.81 -2.95 -9.36
CA ALA A 83 -3.07 -2.57 -10.57
C ALA A 83 -1.58 -2.30 -10.26
N GLY A 84 -1.28 -1.55 -9.21
CA GLY A 84 0.08 -1.29 -8.76
C GLY A 84 0.82 -2.56 -8.32
N SER A 85 0.13 -3.51 -7.69
CA SER A 85 0.71 -4.79 -7.31
C SER A 85 1.06 -5.67 -8.51
N VAL A 86 0.25 -5.65 -9.58
CA VAL A 86 0.58 -6.33 -10.84
C VAL A 86 1.81 -5.71 -11.47
N PHE A 87 1.93 -4.39 -11.42
CA PHE A 87 3.11 -3.68 -11.90
C PHE A 87 4.36 -4.07 -11.08
N ALA A 88 4.24 -4.07 -9.73
CA ALA A 88 5.29 -4.54 -8.84
C ALA A 88 5.66 -6.01 -9.11
N PHE A 89 4.67 -6.85 -9.42
CA PHE A 89 4.87 -8.26 -9.74
C PHE A 89 5.71 -8.42 -11.03
N HIS A 90 5.41 -7.66 -12.09
CA HIS A 90 6.19 -7.69 -13.33
C HIS A 90 7.63 -7.20 -13.12
N ILE A 91 7.80 -6.12 -12.35
CA ILE A 91 9.14 -5.66 -11.96
C ILE A 91 9.86 -6.73 -11.14
N GLY A 92 9.21 -7.33 -10.14
CA GLY A 92 9.78 -8.35 -9.27
C GLY A 92 10.19 -9.62 -10.01
N GLN A 93 9.43 -10.02 -11.01
CA GLN A 93 9.75 -11.18 -11.88
C GLN A 93 10.92 -10.87 -12.83
N GLY A 94 10.98 -9.65 -13.40
CA GLY A 94 12.09 -9.20 -14.25
C GLY A 94 13.38 -8.96 -13.47
N VAL A 95 13.28 -8.73 -12.18
CA VAL A 95 14.33 -8.31 -11.25
C VAL A 95 14.82 -9.47 -10.37
N LYS A 96 14.79 -10.70 -10.87
CA LYS A 96 15.61 -11.76 -10.23
C LYS A 96 17.09 -11.35 -10.11
N GLU A 97 17.49 -10.28 -10.78
CA GLU A 97 18.83 -9.68 -10.76
C GLU A 97 18.88 -8.23 -10.21
N ALA A 98 17.80 -7.56 -9.95
CA ALA A 98 17.84 -6.16 -9.52
C ALA A 98 18.06 -6.02 -8.01
N GLY A 99 19.30 -6.26 -7.68
CA GLY A 99 19.89 -5.97 -6.40
C GLY A 99 19.84 -4.51 -5.85
N PRO A 100 19.48 -3.44 -6.56
CA PRO A 100 19.47 -2.10 -5.97
C PRO A 100 18.27 -1.87 -5.06
N ILE A 101 17.04 -2.22 -5.48
CA ILE A 101 15.81 -1.95 -4.70
C ILE A 101 15.74 -2.86 -3.48
N VAL A 102 16.04 -4.15 -3.66
CA VAL A 102 16.12 -5.12 -2.55
C VAL A 102 17.27 -4.77 -1.60
N ARG A 103 18.40 -4.29 -2.12
CA ARG A 103 19.51 -3.79 -1.30
C ARG A 103 19.18 -2.50 -0.58
N TRP A 104 18.43 -1.61 -1.19
CA TRP A 104 17.97 -0.37 -0.56
C TRP A 104 16.98 -0.66 0.57
N LEU A 105 16.01 -1.54 0.35
CA LEU A 105 15.08 -2.03 1.36
C LEU A 105 15.81 -2.74 2.53
N ARG A 106 16.81 -3.59 2.24
CA ARG A 106 17.65 -4.25 3.25
C ARG A 106 18.56 -3.28 4.02
N ARG A 107 18.91 -2.15 3.45
CA ARG A 107 19.80 -1.15 4.07
C ARG A 107 19.05 -0.19 4.98
N SER A 108 17.72 -0.13 4.88
CA SER A 108 16.86 0.61 5.81
C SER A 108 16.83 -0.16 7.13
N ARG A 109 17.47 0.39 8.17
CA ARG A 109 17.73 -0.20 9.49
C ARG A 109 16.48 -0.26 10.39
N TRP A 110 15.37 -0.78 9.90
CA TRP A 110 14.16 -0.89 10.68
C TRP A 110 13.87 -2.36 10.98
N ASP A 111 13.98 -2.77 12.25
CA ASP A 111 13.64 -4.14 12.72
C ASP A 111 12.24 -4.59 12.31
N VAL A 112 11.33 -3.62 12.10
CA VAL A 112 9.96 -3.85 11.60
C VAL A 112 9.96 -4.45 10.20
N LEU A 113 10.91 -4.05 9.33
CA LEU A 113 11.05 -4.56 7.96
C LEU A 113 11.44 -6.04 7.96
N GLU A 114 12.42 -6.42 8.77
CA GLU A 114 12.89 -7.80 8.89
C GLU A 114 11.81 -8.72 9.48
N TRP A 115 11.07 -8.23 10.48
CA TRP A 115 9.95 -8.97 11.06
C TRP A 115 8.81 -9.17 10.06
N SER A 116 8.44 -8.13 9.31
CA SER A 116 7.37 -8.20 8.33
C SER A 116 7.74 -9.06 7.13
N GLU A 117 9.00 -9.02 6.67
CA GLU A 117 9.51 -9.90 5.62
C GLU A 117 9.43 -11.37 6.04
N LYS A 118 9.91 -11.72 7.23
CA LYS A 118 9.85 -13.10 7.75
C LYS A 118 8.41 -13.59 7.89
N ARG A 119 7.51 -12.77 8.39
CA ARG A 119 6.10 -13.12 8.55
C ARG A 119 5.38 -13.25 7.21
N SER A 120 5.64 -12.34 6.28
CA SER A 120 5.07 -12.39 4.92
C SER A 120 5.51 -13.67 4.19
N VAL A 121 6.79 -14.02 4.24
CA VAL A 121 7.32 -15.25 3.64
C VAL A 121 6.71 -16.50 4.29
N GLN A 122 6.55 -16.53 5.61
CA GLN A 122 5.90 -17.65 6.30
C GLN A 122 4.42 -17.80 5.91
N LEU A 123 3.69 -16.69 5.83
CA LEU A 123 2.30 -16.67 5.38
C LEU A 123 2.17 -17.11 3.92
N ALA A 124 3.07 -16.63 3.03
CA ALA A 124 3.10 -17.04 1.65
C ALA A 124 3.33 -18.55 1.50
N ARG A 125 4.30 -19.10 2.20
CA ARG A 125 4.60 -20.54 2.16
C ARG A 125 3.47 -21.43 2.69
N ARG A 126 2.71 -20.94 3.67
CA ARG A 126 1.66 -21.72 4.32
C ARG A 126 0.29 -21.54 3.67
N TYR A 127 -0.03 -20.36 3.21
CA TYR A 127 -1.38 -19.99 2.76
C TYR A 127 -1.43 -19.43 1.34
N GLY A 128 -0.29 -19.29 0.63
CA GLY A 128 -0.22 -18.75 -0.72
C GLY A 128 -0.92 -17.40 -0.84
N TYR A 129 -1.74 -17.22 -1.86
CA TYR A 129 -2.47 -15.96 -2.13
C TYR A 129 -3.44 -15.57 -1.01
N GLY A 130 -4.01 -16.53 -0.28
CA GLY A 130 -4.81 -16.25 0.93
C GLY A 130 -3.99 -15.60 2.03
N GLY A 131 -2.74 -16.04 2.20
CA GLY A 131 -1.80 -15.44 3.14
C GLY A 131 -1.47 -13.98 2.80
N LEU A 132 -1.34 -13.66 1.51
CA LEU A 132 -1.17 -12.28 1.04
C LEU A 132 -2.40 -11.42 1.39
N ALA A 133 -3.60 -11.90 1.08
CA ALA A 133 -4.83 -11.18 1.37
C ALA A 133 -4.99 -10.90 2.87
N ILE A 134 -4.70 -11.88 3.72
CA ILE A 134 -4.74 -11.73 5.18
C ILE A 134 -3.67 -10.72 5.65
N ALA A 135 -2.43 -10.82 5.17
CA ALA A 135 -1.36 -9.90 5.54
C ALA A 135 -1.71 -8.46 5.17
N LEU A 136 -2.23 -8.25 3.96
CA LEU A 136 -2.64 -6.93 3.48
C LEU A 136 -3.92 -6.40 4.15
N SER A 137 -4.71 -7.24 4.81
CA SER A 137 -5.89 -6.83 5.58
C SER A 137 -5.54 -6.25 6.95
N VAL A 138 -4.32 -6.46 7.45
CA VAL A 138 -3.88 -5.94 8.75
C VAL A 138 -3.53 -4.45 8.60
N PRO A 139 -4.18 -3.54 9.37
CA PRO A 139 -3.83 -2.13 9.37
C PRO A 139 -2.35 -1.91 9.76
N PHE A 140 -1.74 -0.88 9.18
CA PHE A 140 -0.32 -0.51 9.40
C PHE A 140 0.72 -1.58 9.00
N PHE A 141 0.29 -2.69 8.40
CA PHE A 141 1.24 -3.66 7.87
C PHE A 141 1.86 -3.13 6.56
N PRO A 142 3.18 -3.20 6.37
CA PRO A 142 3.85 -2.58 5.22
C PRO A 142 3.47 -3.28 3.91
N ASP A 143 2.66 -2.61 3.10
CA ASP A 143 2.10 -3.13 1.84
C ASP A 143 3.19 -3.47 0.84
N THR A 144 4.07 -2.51 0.55
CA THR A 144 5.09 -2.61 -0.49
C THR A 144 5.99 -3.82 -0.26
N ILE A 145 6.42 -4.05 0.99
CA ILE A 145 7.30 -5.18 1.35
C ILE A 145 6.57 -6.50 1.15
N SER A 146 5.32 -6.59 1.61
CA SER A 146 4.50 -7.79 1.46
C SER A 146 4.28 -8.12 -0.01
N ILE A 147 3.92 -7.12 -0.82
CA ILE A 147 3.70 -7.27 -2.26
C ILE A 147 4.96 -7.80 -2.94
N TYR A 148 6.13 -7.22 -2.69
CA TYR A 148 7.38 -7.72 -3.29
C TYR A 148 7.79 -9.10 -2.78
N ALA A 149 7.64 -9.39 -1.48
CA ALA A 149 7.96 -10.70 -0.92
C ALA A 149 7.11 -11.81 -1.56
N PHE A 150 5.82 -11.56 -1.75
CA PHE A 150 4.92 -12.51 -2.41
C PHE A 150 5.12 -12.56 -3.93
N ALA A 151 5.42 -11.44 -4.59
CA ALA A 151 5.67 -11.39 -6.04
C ALA A 151 6.85 -12.28 -6.46
N VAL A 152 7.85 -12.46 -5.59
CA VAL A 152 8.98 -13.36 -5.84
C VAL A 152 8.60 -14.84 -5.70
N LEU A 153 7.64 -15.15 -4.82
CA LEU A 153 7.24 -16.53 -4.49
C LEU A 153 6.13 -17.07 -5.38
N GLU A 154 5.28 -16.20 -5.87
CA GLU A 154 4.08 -16.55 -6.62
C GLU A 154 4.28 -16.35 -8.12
N ARG A 155 3.46 -17.05 -8.94
CA ARG A 155 3.59 -17.04 -10.41
C ARG A 155 2.33 -16.56 -11.15
N ASP A 156 1.19 -16.56 -10.49
CA ASP A 156 -0.09 -16.20 -11.08
C ASP A 156 -0.45 -14.75 -10.72
N TYR A 157 -0.27 -13.85 -11.69
CA TYR A 157 -0.55 -12.42 -11.50
C TYR A 157 -2.04 -12.11 -11.27
N VAL A 158 -2.96 -12.94 -11.79
CA VAL A 158 -4.41 -12.71 -11.60
C VAL A 158 -4.81 -13.00 -10.17
N ARG A 159 -4.37 -14.14 -9.63
CA ARG A 159 -4.61 -14.50 -8.23
C ARG A 159 -3.91 -13.52 -7.29
N PHE A 160 -2.73 -13.05 -7.67
CA PHE A 160 -1.98 -12.04 -6.93
C PHE A 160 -2.74 -10.71 -6.86
N ALA A 161 -3.24 -10.21 -8.00
CA ALA A 161 -4.06 -9.01 -8.07
C ALA A 161 -5.36 -9.14 -7.26
N ALA A 162 -6.04 -10.29 -7.37
CA ALA A 162 -7.26 -10.56 -6.59
C ALA A 162 -6.99 -10.59 -5.08
N ALA A 163 -5.90 -11.23 -4.66
CA ALA A 163 -5.49 -11.26 -3.26
C ALA A 163 -5.15 -9.86 -2.73
N THR A 164 -4.45 -9.05 -3.53
CA THR A 164 -4.13 -7.65 -3.17
C THR A 164 -5.39 -6.80 -3.11
N PHE A 165 -6.31 -6.95 -4.06
CA PHE A 165 -7.59 -6.25 -4.05
C PHE A 165 -8.39 -6.57 -2.78
N LEU A 166 -8.61 -7.85 -2.49
CA LEU A 166 -9.38 -8.29 -1.32
C LEU A 166 -8.69 -7.90 -0.01
N GLY A 167 -7.39 -8.05 0.09
CA GLY A 167 -6.62 -7.65 1.26
C GLY A 167 -6.69 -6.15 1.52
N SER A 168 -6.55 -5.34 0.47
CA SER A 168 -6.64 -3.88 0.57
C SER A 168 -8.04 -3.42 0.96
N LEU A 169 -9.07 -4.04 0.37
CA LEU A 169 -10.46 -3.76 0.74
C LEU A 169 -10.73 -4.15 2.20
N GLY A 170 -10.28 -5.34 2.61
CA GLY A 170 -10.39 -5.83 3.98
C GLY A 170 -9.74 -4.87 4.98
N ARG A 171 -8.56 -4.36 4.67
CA ARG A 171 -7.87 -3.36 5.52
C ARG A 171 -8.72 -2.10 5.72
N LEU A 172 -9.23 -1.51 4.64
CA LEU A 172 -10.02 -0.29 4.73
C LEU A 172 -11.31 -0.51 5.54
N VAL A 173 -11.94 -1.68 5.39
CA VAL A 173 -13.10 -2.07 6.21
C VAL A 173 -12.73 -2.21 7.68
N VAL A 174 -11.61 -2.89 7.99
CA VAL A 174 -11.12 -3.04 9.37
C VAL A 174 -10.79 -1.68 9.97
N THR A 175 -10.10 -0.81 9.23
CA THR A 175 -9.76 0.54 9.69
C THR A 175 -11.00 1.37 9.97
N LEU A 176 -12.01 1.34 9.07
CA LEU A 176 -13.29 2.00 9.30
C LEU A 176 -14.01 1.47 10.54
N GLY A 177 -14.01 0.15 10.72
CA GLY A 177 -14.60 -0.50 11.91
C GLY A 177 -13.91 -0.06 13.20
N LEU A 178 -12.59 0.04 13.20
CA LEU A 178 -11.81 0.51 14.34
C LEU A 178 -12.08 1.99 14.64
N LEU A 179 -12.07 2.86 13.61
CA LEU A 179 -12.36 4.29 13.76
C LEU A 179 -13.81 4.52 14.20
N GLY A 180 -14.78 3.83 13.59
CA GLY A 180 -16.20 3.91 13.97
C GLY A 180 -16.46 3.39 15.37
N GLY A 181 -15.76 2.34 15.82
CA GLY A 181 -15.83 1.84 17.18
C GLY A 181 -15.30 2.86 18.20
N VAL A 182 -14.22 3.56 17.88
CA VAL A 182 -13.65 4.62 18.75
C VAL A 182 -14.64 5.79 18.89
N THR A 183 -15.24 6.26 17.79
CA THR A 183 -16.21 7.37 17.84
C THR A 183 -17.55 7.01 18.50
N ALA A 184 -17.87 5.72 18.64
CA ALA A 184 -19.07 5.27 19.33
C ALA A 184 -18.86 5.12 20.86
N VAL A 185 -17.62 5.13 21.34
CA VAL A 185 -17.25 4.96 22.76
C VAL A 185 -17.00 6.31 23.45
N PHE A 186 -16.73 7.36 22.68
CA PHE A 186 -16.55 8.74 23.16
C PHE A 186 -17.67 9.65 22.65
#